data_ed187578ec6f13ac6bf1db8d590b9531
#
_entry.id   ed187578ec6f13ac6bf1db8d590b9531
#
_cell.length_a   1.000
_cell.length_b   1.000
_cell.length_c   1.000
_cell.angle_alpha   90.00
_cell.angle_beta   90.00
_cell.angle_gamma   90.00
#
_symmetry.space_group_name_H-M   'P 1'
#
loop_
_entity.id
_entity.type
_entity.pdbx_description
1 polymer ?
#
loop_
_entity_poly.entity_id
_entity_poly.type
_entity_poly.pdbx_seq_one_letter_code
_entity_poly.pdbx_strand_id
1 'polypeptide(L)'
;MIEIKDGDSILFLGDSITDIKFNRQFSYKIHGANIYALQTAKSLKKKHKKLKFLYKGIASDRTYLVYDRLTKDCINLKPDIIVMLIGVNDAWEHYVPDQYPPLVRPMKPHMREIYRRLKAELPNTRLLVLLPFLIDTMPEKAPFHKILDEYRQVLADMAQENDAEIIDLQAVFYDAERQIPPAKLAVDGVHPTNLGHKIIADEILKVLK
;
A
#
# COMPACT_ATOMS: atom_id res chain seq x y z
N MET A 1 3.78 16.98 -0.08
CA MET A 1 5.19 16.52 -0.01
C MET A 1 5.61 16.36 1.44
N ILE A 2 6.31 15.29 1.80
CA ILE A 2 6.72 14.96 3.17
C ILE A 2 8.23 15.18 3.29
N GLU A 3 8.62 16.15 4.13
CA GLU A 3 10.04 16.39 4.45
C GLU A 3 10.59 15.25 5.30
N ILE A 4 11.75 14.71 4.93
CA ILE A 4 12.46 13.68 5.68
C ILE A 4 13.53 14.35 6.55
N LYS A 5 13.53 14.01 7.85
CA LYS A 5 14.57 14.45 8.79
C LYS A 5 15.56 13.33 9.07
N ASP A 6 16.78 13.70 9.35
CA ASP A 6 17.84 12.71 9.66
C ASP A 6 17.50 11.97 10.96
N GLY A 7 17.41 10.66 10.86
CA GLY A 7 17.01 9.82 12.00
C GLY A 7 15.55 9.38 12.01
N ASP A 8 14.71 9.94 11.11
CA ASP A 8 13.31 9.52 10.99
C ASP A 8 13.19 8.00 10.80
N SER A 9 12.09 7.46 11.31
CA SER A 9 11.64 6.09 11.09
C SER A 9 10.47 6.07 10.11
N ILE A 10 10.58 5.25 9.06
CA ILE A 10 9.56 5.09 8.02
C ILE A 10 8.97 3.70 8.13
N LEU A 11 7.67 3.62 8.40
CA LEU A 11 6.91 2.37 8.46
C LEU A 11 6.20 2.14 7.13
N PHE A 12 6.43 0.98 6.51
CA PHE A 12 5.62 0.47 5.41
C PHE A 12 4.58 -0.50 5.97
N LEU A 13 3.31 -0.13 5.88
CA LEU A 13 2.16 -0.85 6.44
C LEU A 13 1.22 -1.27 5.31
N GLY A 14 0.79 -2.53 5.26
CA GLY A 14 -0.09 -2.98 4.20
C GLY A 14 -0.27 -4.50 4.13
N ASP A 15 -0.67 -4.96 2.97
CA ASP A 15 -0.99 -6.34 2.63
C ASP A 15 0.18 -7.09 1.95
N SER A 16 -0.16 -8.07 1.06
CA SER A 16 0.80 -8.90 0.33
C SER A 16 1.78 -8.09 -0.54
N ILE A 17 1.35 -6.94 -1.09
CA ILE A 17 2.20 -6.09 -1.93
C ILE A 17 3.34 -5.49 -1.09
N THR A 18 3.11 -5.30 0.20
CA THR A 18 4.04 -4.76 1.20
C THR A 18 4.78 -5.85 1.98
N ASP A 19 4.31 -7.10 1.96
CA ASP A 19 4.87 -8.21 2.74
C ASP A 19 6.18 -8.73 2.14
N ILE A 20 7.29 -8.49 2.83
CA ILE A 20 8.63 -8.96 2.41
C ILE A 20 8.70 -10.49 2.40
N LYS A 21 8.07 -11.17 3.38
CA LYS A 21 8.13 -12.63 3.49
C LYS A 21 7.36 -13.29 2.36
N PHE A 22 6.13 -12.82 2.12
CA PHE A 22 5.30 -13.27 1.01
C PHE A 22 6.04 -13.10 -0.32
N ASN A 23 6.56 -11.92 -0.60
CA ASN A 23 7.25 -11.64 -1.85
C ASN A 23 8.55 -12.46 -1.98
N ARG A 24 9.30 -12.73 -0.93
CA ARG A 24 10.48 -13.62 -0.98
C ARG A 24 10.10 -15.08 -1.26
N GLN A 25 9.00 -15.57 -0.69
CA GLN A 25 8.56 -16.95 -0.84
C GLN A 25 7.97 -17.20 -2.23
N PHE A 26 7.17 -16.26 -2.74
CA PHE A 26 6.46 -16.38 -4.00
C PHE A 26 7.14 -15.66 -5.17
N SER A 27 8.00 -14.70 -4.90
CA SER A 27 8.62 -13.84 -5.90
C SER A 27 9.67 -14.52 -6.76
N TYR A 28 10.14 -15.69 -6.37
CA TYR A 28 11.12 -16.42 -7.16
C TYR A 28 10.69 -16.66 -8.61
N LYS A 29 9.38 -16.65 -8.86
CA LYS A 29 8.82 -16.81 -10.21
C LYS A 29 7.81 -15.75 -10.64
N ILE A 30 7.22 -14.99 -9.73
CA ILE A 30 6.04 -14.17 -10.04
C ILE A 30 6.18 -12.70 -9.61
N HIS A 31 6.69 -12.39 -8.41
CA HIS A 31 6.56 -11.05 -7.81
C HIS A 31 7.87 -10.34 -7.58
N GLY A 32 8.99 -10.64 -7.81
CA GLY A 32 10.26 -9.94 -7.54
C GLY A 32 10.60 -9.83 -6.04
N ALA A 33 11.78 -10.31 -5.65
CA ALA A 33 12.27 -10.25 -4.27
C ALA A 33 12.56 -8.81 -3.78
N ASN A 34 12.45 -7.81 -4.67
CA ASN A 34 12.82 -6.41 -4.41
C ASN A 34 11.59 -5.51 -4.45
N ILE A 35 10.72 -5.65 -3.45
CA ILE A 35 9.47 -4.90 -3.34
C ILE A 35 9.71 -3.39 -3.21
N TYR A 36 8.68 -2.59 -3.51
CA TYR A 36 8.74 -1.13 -3.49
C TYR A 36 9.30 -0.57 -2.18
N ALA A 37 8.92 -1.14 -1.03
CA ALA A 37 9.37 -0.70 0.28
C ALA A 37 10.90 -0.86 0.44
N LEU A 38 11.48 -1.95 -0.03
CA LEU A 38 12.94 -2.18 -0.01
C LEU A 38 13.67 -1.28 -1.02
N GLN A 39 13.09 -1.05 -2.21
CA GLN A 39 13.66 -0.16 -3.22
C GLN A 39 13.67 1.29 -2.75
N THR A 40 12.57 1.76 -2.16
CA THR A 40 12.46 3.08 -1.54
C THR A 40 13.51 3.25 -0.44
N ALA A 41 13.56 2.30 0.51
CA ALA A 41 14.53 2.33 1.60
C ALA A 41 15.98 2.38 1.10
N LYS A 42 16.31 1.57 0.10
CA LYS A 42 17.65 1.56 -0.52
C LYS A 42 18.00 2.91 -1.15
N SER A 43 17.05 3.54 -1.82
CA SER A 43 17.26 4.84 -2.45
C SER A 43 17.42 5.96 -1.44
N LEU A 44 16.55 6.01 -0.41
CA LEU A 44 16.63 7.02 0.64
C LEU A 44 17.90 6.91 1.48
N LYS A 45 18.37 5.71 1.79
CA LYS A 45 19.63 5.50 2.53
C LYS A 45 20.88 6.05 1.84
N LYS A 46 20.84 6.28 0.54
CA LYS A 46 21.97 6.91 -0.15
C LYS A 46 22.18 8.35 0.28
N LYS A 47 21.09 9.08 0.57
CA LYS A 47 21.10 10.48 0.98
C LYS A 47 20.98 10.65 2.51
N HIS A 48 20.19 9.82 3.17
CA HIS A 48 19.83 9.90 4.58
C HIS A 48 20.26 8.62 5.31
N LYS A 49 21.51 8.55 5.75
CA LYS A 49 22.12 7.32 6.29
C LYS A 49 21.53 6.87 7.63
N LYS A 50 20.93 7.78 8.40
CA LYS A 50 20.39 7.50 9.75
C LYS A 50 18.93 7.06 9.76
N LEU A 51 18.25 7.04 8.60
CA LEU A 51 16.86 6.59 8.49
C LEU A 51 16.69 5.14 8.96
N LYS A 52 15.61 4.92 9.68
CA LYS A 52 15.17 3.59 10.12
C LYS A 52 13.98 3.16 9.27
N PHE A 53 13.92 1.88 8.89
CA PHE A 53 12.82 1.34 8.09
C PHE A 53 12.16 0.17 8.79
N LEU A 54 10.85 0.21 8.88
CA LEU A 54 10.00 -0.79 9.51
C LEU A 54 9.06 -1.35 8.45
N TYR A 55 8.87 -2.66 8.42
CA TYR A 55 8.10 -3.34 7.40
C TYR A 55 7.02 -4.19 8.07
N LYS A 56 5.77 -3.85 7.83
CA LYS A 56 4.59 -4.44 8.45
C LYS A 56 3.50 -4.74 7.39
N GLY A 57 3.93 -5.32 6.27
CA GLY A 57 3.03 -5.97 5.32
C GLY A 57 2.71 -7.38 5.78
N ILE A 58 1.44 -7.80 5.66
CA ILE A 58 0.99 -9.19 5.88
C ILE A 58 0.07 -9.57 4.72
N ALA A 59 0.41 -10.68 4.05
CA ALA A 59 -0.36 -11.16 2.91
C ALA A 59 -1.84 -11.37 3.27
N SER A 60 -2.73 -11.00 2.34
CA SER A 60 -4.19 -11.09 2.46
C SER A 60 -4.81 -10.18 3.52
N ASP A 61 -4.06 -9.26 4.12
CA ASP A 61 -4.65 -8.31 5.06
C ASP A 61 -5.70 -7.44 4.38
N ARG A 62 -6.75 -7.19 5.14
CA ARG A 62 -7.80 -6.21 4.92
C ARG A 62 -7.69 -5.10 5.96
N THR A 63 -8.42 -4.04 5.77
CA THR A 63 -8.36 -2.90 6.69
C THR A 63 -8.66 -3.27 8.14
N TYR A 64 -9.61 -4.18 8.37
CA TYR A 64 -9.92 -4.63 9.73
C TYR A 64 -8.77 -5.43 10.38
N LEU A 65 -8.00 -6.21 9.61
CA LEU A 65 -6.83 -6.93 10.12
C LEU A 65 -5.69 -5.96 10.45
N VAL A 66 -5.49 -4.93 9.62
CA VAL A 66 -4.57 -3.83 9.94
C VAL A 66 -5.00 -3.13 11.21
N TYR A 67 -6.31 -2.87 11.41
CA TYR A 67 -6.83 -2.29 12.64
C TYR A 67 -6.55 -3.17 13.86
N ASP A 68 -6.82 -4.47 13.78
CA ASP A 68 -6.61 -5.42 14.89
C ASP A 68 -5.14 -5.44 15.36
N ARG A 69 -4.18 -5.28 14.44
CA ARG A 69 -2.74 -5.26 14.75
C ARG A 69 -2.12 -3.86 14.88
N LEU A 70 -2.94 -2.79 14.75
CA LEU A 70 -2.43 -1.41 14.69
C LEU A 70 -1.59 -1.01 15.90
N THR A 71 -1.99 -1.41 17.10
CA THR A 71 -1.22 -1.12 18.32
C THR A 71 0.18 -1.71 18.26
N LYS A 72 0.29 -3.00 17.94
CA LYS A 72 1.56 -3.74 17.95
C LYS A 72 2.47 -3.33 16.80
N ASP A 73 1.88 -3.18 15.60
CA ASP A 73 2.65 -3.07 14.36
C ASP A 73 2.82 -1.64 13.86
N CYS A 74 2.18 -0.66 14.53
CA CYS A 74 2.30 0.75 14.19
C CYS A 74 2.48 1.62 15.43
N ILE A 75 1.48 1.70 16.32
CA ILE A 75 1.46 2.67 17.42
C ILE A 75 2.65 2.51 18.38
N ASN A 76 2.93 1.27 18.81
CA ASN A 76 4.05 1.00 19.70
C ASN A 76 5.43 1.25 19.06
N LEU A 77 5.49 1.30 17.74
CA LEU A 77 6.72 1.55 16.98
C LEU A 77 7.01 3.05 16.82
N LYS A 78 6.01 3.91 17.03
CA LYS A 78 6.10 5.37 16.97
C LYS A 78 6.83 5.86 15.72
N PRO A 79 6.39 5.48 14.50
CA PRO A 79 7.06 5.91 13.28
C PRO A 79 6.87 7.41 13.04
N ASP A 80 7.87 8.05 12.42
CA ASP A 80 7.80 9.46 12.01
C ASP A 80 7.03 9.61 10.70
N ILE A 81 7.07 8.58 9.85
CA ILE A 81 6.34 8.53 8.58
C ILE A 81 5.71 7.14 8.44
N ILE A 82 4.44 7.10 8.02
CA ILE A 82 3.76 5.87 7.62
C ILE A 82 3.50 5.93 6.11
N VAL A 83 3.90 4.90 5.39
CA VAL A 83 3.51 4.63 3.99
C VAL A 83 2.54 3.46 4.03
N MET A 84 1.27 3.71 3.73
CA MET A 84 0.20 2.72 3.85
C MET A 84 -0.37 2.35 2.48
N LEU A 85 -0.36 1.05 2.14
CA LEU A 85 -1.02 0.48 0.95
C LEU A 85 -1.91 -0.66 1.41
N ILE A 86 -3.23 -0.46 1.36
CA ILE A 86 -4.26 -1.42 1.81
C ILE A 86 -5.57 -1.20 1.04
N GLY A 87 -6.45 -2.17 1.04
CA GLY A 87 -7.82 -2.04 0.53
C GLY A 87 -8.13 -2.88 -0.71
N VAL A 88 -7.14 -3.40 -1.43
CA VAL A 88 -7.39 -4.29 -2.57
C VAL A 88 -8.09 -5.58 -2.16
N ASN A 89 -7.73 -6.14 -1.00
CA ASN A 89 -8.35 -7.36 -0.48
C ASN A 89 -9.77 -7.13 0.08
N ASP A 90 -10.05 -5.92 0.59
CA ASP A 90 -11.41 -5.52 0.99
C ASP A 90 -12.32 -5.46 -0.25
N ALA A 91 -11.84 -4.86 -1.32
CA ALA A 91 -12.57 -4.78 -2.59
C ALA A 91 -12.71 -6.18 -3.24
N TRP A 92 -11.68 -7.02 -3.18
CA TRP A 92 -11.71 -8.37 -3.71
C TRP A 92 -12.73 -9.25 -3.01
N GLU A 93 -12.82 -9.19 -1.69
CA GLU A 93 -13.83 -9.91 -0.91
C GLU A 93 -15.26 -9.51 -1.30
N HIS A 94 -15.48 -8.23 -1.63
CA HIS A 94 -16.75 -7.76 -2.15
C HIS A 94 -17.01 -8.27 -3.58
N TYR A 95 -15.98 -8.39 -4.40
CA TYR A 95 -16.09 -8.84 -5.80
C TYR A 95 -16.43 -10.33 -5.91
N VAL A 96 -15.93 -11.16 -5.00
CA VAL A 96 -16.13 -12.63 -5.01
C VAL A 96 -16.77 -13.13 -3.70
N PRO A 97 -17.99 -12.70 -3.38
CA PRO A 97 -18.63 -12.96 -2.09
C PRO A 97 -18.81 -14.47 -1.79
N ASP A 98 -18.97 -15.29 -2.81
CA ASP A 98 -19.16 -16.73 -2.67
C ASP A 98 -17.89 -17.49 -2.24
N GLN A 99 -16.72 -16.88 -2.37
CA GLN A 99 -15.45 -17.47 -1.95
C GLN A 99 -15.12 -17.16 -0.48
N TYR A 100 -15.82 -16.21 0.12
CA TYR A 100 -15.60 -15.78 1.50
C TYR A 100 -16.91 -15.80 2.25
N PRO A 101 -16.96 -16.34 3.47
CA PRO A 101 -18.17 -16.25 4.29
C PRO A 101 -18.54 -14.77 4.52
N PRO A 102 -19.82 -14.42 4.63
CA PRO A 102 -20.31 -13.05 4.67
C PRO A 102 -19.97 -12.30 5.98
N LEU A 103 -18.75 -12.44 6.46
CA LEU A 103 -18.19 -11.60 7.51
C LEU A 103 -17.68 -10.30 6.87
N VAL A 104 -18.59 -9.61 6.18
CA VAL A 104 -18.25 -8.31 5.60
C VAL A 104 -18.04 -7.32 6.74
N ARG A 105 -16.81 -7.20 7.17
CA ARG A 105 -16.39 -6.10 8.04
C ARG A 105 -16.13 -4.89 7.14
N PRO A 106 -17.00 -3.89 7.13
CA PRO A 106 -16.93 -2.82 6.16
C PRO A 106 -15.61 -2.02 6.33
N MET A 107 -14.93 -1.74 5.23
CA MET A 107 -13.65 -1.02 5.21
C MET A 107 -13.75 0.35 5.89
N LYS A 108 -14.78 1.14 5.55
CA LYS A 108 -14.90 2.54 5.98
C LYS A 108 -14.89 2.76 7.50
N PRO A 109 -15.62 2.01 8.33
CA PRO A 109 -15.54 2.12 9.79
C PRO A 109 -14.14 1.80 10.34
N HIS A 110 -13.48 0.77 9.82
CA HIS A 110 -12.15 0.40 10.28
C HIS A 110 -11.10 1.44 9.89
N MET A 111 -11.16 1.96 8.67
CA MET A 111 -10.28 3.05 8.25
C MET A 111 -10.48 4.31 9.10
N ARG A 112 -11.76 4.67 9.40
CA ARG A 112 -12.05 5.80 10.30
C ARG A 112 -11.40 5.61 11.66
N GLU A 113 -11.49 4.41 12.21
CA GLU A 113 -10.91 4.11 13.51
C GLU A 113 -9.38 4.08 13.48
N ILE A 114 -8.78 3.58 12.40
CA ILE A 114 -7.33 3.66 12.17
C ILE A 114 -6.88 5.14 12.21
N TYR A 115 -7.50 6.00 11.40
CA TYR A 115 -7.12 7.43 11.36
C TYR A 115 -7.34 8.13 12.70
N ARG A 116 -8.47 7.85 13.37
CA ARG A 116 -8.76 8.40 14.70
C ARG A 116 -7.65 8.05 15.70
N ARG A 117 -7.23 6.80 15.71
CA ARG A 117 -6.16 6.32 16.58
C ARG A 117 -4.79 6.88 16.20
N LEU A 118 -4.47 6.92 14.93
CA LEU A 118 -3.22 7.54 14.48
C LEU A 118 -3.14 9.01 14.91
N LYS A 119 -4.21 9.78 14.72
CA LYS A 119 -4.26 11.19 15.13
C LYS A 119 -4.15 11.37 16.66
N ALA A 120 -4.78 10.50 17.44
CA ALA A 120 -4.78 10.58 18.90
C ALA A 120 -3.45 10.10 19.53
N GLU A 121 -2.87 9.01 19.00
CA GLU A 121 -1.73 8.33 19.61
C GLU A 121 -0.39 8.68 18.94
N LEU A 122 -0.43 9.16 17.69
CA LEU A 122 0.74 9.54 16.89
C LEU A 122 0.55 10.90 16.19
N PRO A 123 0.26 11.99 16.93
CA PRO A 123 -0.18 13.26 16.34
C PRO A 123 0.86 13.95 15.43
N ASN A 124 2.13 13.57 15.54
CA ASN A 124 3.21 14.14 14.73
C ASN A 124 3.65 13.24 13.57
N THR A 125 3.04 12.06 13.43
CA THR A 125 3.36 11.13 12.35
C THR A 125 2.75 11.62 11.04
N ARG A 126 3.58 11.68 10.00
CA ARG A 126 3.16 12.05 8.65
C ARG A 126 2.70 10.81 7.90
N LEU A 127 1.60 10.92 7.20
CA LEU A 127 0.97 9.79 6.53
C LEU A 127 1.01 9.97 5.00
N LEU A 128 1.50 8.95 4.31
CA LEU A 128 1.42 8.77 2.87
C LEU A 128 0.54 7.56 2.57
N VAL A 129 -0.58 7.78 1.90
CA VAL A 129 -1.51 6.75 1.47
C VAL A 129 -1.30 6.45 0.00
N LEU A 130 -1.08 5.18 -0.30
CA LEU A 130 -1.03 4.68 -1.66
C LEU A 130 -2.40 4.06 -1.97
N LEU A 131 -3.14 4.61 -2.93
CA LEU A 131 -4.42 4.03 -3.32
C LEU A 131 -4.18 2.70 -4.07
N PRO A 132 -4.97 1.64 -3.79
CA PRO A 132 -4.81 0.36 -4.45
C PRO A 132 -5.08 0.45 -5.95
N PHE A 133 -4.62 -0.54 -6.69
CA PHE A 133 -4.68 -0.58 -8.16
C PHE A 133 -4.98 -1.98 -8.67
N LEU A 134 -5.39 -2.05 -9.92
CA LEU A 134 -5.47 -3.25 -10.75
C LEU A 134 -4.81 -2.96 -12.10
N ILE A 135 -3.90 -3.82 -12.54
CA ILE A 135 -3.24 -3.77 -13.85
C ILE A 135 -3.94 -4.75 -14.79
N ASP A 136 -4.23 -4.34 -16.03
CA ASP A 136 -5.03 -5.10 -16.98
C ASP A 136 -4.26 -6.28 -17.63
N THR A 137 -3.79 -7.20 -16.78
CA THR A 137 -3.10 -8.42 -17.23
C THR A 137 -4.05 -9.58 -17.49
N MET A 138 -5.24 -9.57 -16.89
CA MET A 138 -6.23 -10.64 -16.90
C MET A 138 -7.61 -10.08 -17.26
N PRO A 139 -8.07 -10.23 -18.52
CA PRO A 139 -9.35 -9.66 -18.98
C PRO A 139 -10.56 -10.05 -18.12
N GLU A 140 -10.54 -11.23 -17.52
CA GLU A 140 -11.59 -11.72 -16.63
C GLU A 140 -11.71 -10.92 -15.32
N LYS A 141 -10.70 -10.16 -14.97
CA LYS A 141 -10.70 -9.26 -13.80
C LYS A 141 -11.19 -7.84 -14.13
N ALA A 142 -11.45 -7.51 -15.40
CA ALA A 142 -11.90 -6.18 -15.79
C ALA A 142 -13.12 -5.68 -14.99
N PRO A 143 -14.15 -6.51 -14.66
CA PRO A 143 -15.26 -6.08 -13.83
C PRO A 143 -14.88 -5.66 -12.41
N PHE A 144 -13.73 -6.12 -11.90
CA PHE A 144 -13.23 -5.77 -10.58
C PHE A 144 -12.84 -4.29 -10.47
N HIS A 145 -12.45 -3.64 -11.56
CA HIS A 145 -12.12 -2.20 -11.56
C HIS A 145 -13.24 -1.37 -10.94
N LYS A 146 -14.50 -1.62 -11.33
CA LYS A 146 -15.64 -0.85 -10.81
C LYS A 146 -15.72 -0.89 -9.29
N ILE A 147 -15.58 -2.07 -8.71
CA ILE A 147 -15.65 -2.24 -7.25
C ILE A 147 -14.40 -1.61 -6.60
N LEU A 148 -13.22 -1.85 -7.16
CA LEU A 148 -11.99 -1.29 -6.64
C LEU A 148 -11.99 0.24 -6.67
N ASP A 149 -12.57 0.87 -7.70
CA ASP A 149 -12.71 2.33 -7.80
C ASP A 149 -13.58 2.91 -6.69
N GLU A 150 -14.68 2.24 -6.30
CA GLU A 150 -15.50 2.64 -5.16
C GLU A 150 -14.68 2.63 -3.86
N TYR A 151 -13.86 1.60 -3.65
CA TYR A 151 -12.98 1.50 -2.49
C TYR A 151 -11.85 2.55 -2.51
N ARG A 152 -11.26 2.80 -3.68
CA ARG A 152 -10.24 3.84 -3.87
C ARG A 152 -10.77 5.23 -3.54
N GLN A 153 -12.00 5.54 -4.00
CA GLN A 153 -12.63 6.82 -3.68
C GLN A 153 -12.80 7.00 -2.17
N VAL A 154 -13.31 5.98 -1.48
CA VAL A 154 -13.44 6.03 -0.01
C VAL A 154 -12.09 6.24 0.68
N LEU A 155 -11.04 5.55 0.22
CA LEU A 155 -9.70 5.71 0.79
C LEU A 155 -9.13 7.11 0.52
N ALA A 156 -9.35 7.65 -0.68
CA ALA A 156 -8.90 9.00 -1.05
C ALA A 156 -9.60 10.08 -0.21
N ASP A 157 -10.93 10.01 -0.08
CA ASP A 157 -11.71 10.96 0.73
C ASP A 157 -11.24 10.96 2.18
N MET A 158 -11.08 9.76 2.77
CA MET A 158 -10.65 9.63 4.15
C MET A 158 -9.19 10.08 4.36
N ALA A 159 -8.31 9.85 3.39
CA ALA A 159 -6.94 10.32 3.46
C ALA A 159 -6.90 11.86 3.43
N GLN A 160 -7.69 12.47 2.55
CA GLN A 160 -7.82 13.93 2.46
C GLN A 160 -8.41 14.54 3.75
N GLU A 161 -9.45 13.94 4.33
CA GLU A 161 -10.04 14.36 5.61
C GLU A 161 -9.04 14.33 6.78
N ASN A 162 -7.96 13.58 6.65
CA ASN A 162 -6.94 13.37 7.69
C ASN A 162 -5.56 13.96 7.32
N ASP A 163 -5.52 14.88 6.38
CA ASP A 163 -4.30 15.61 5.96
C ASP A 163 -3.17 14.69 5.49
N ALA A 164 -3.52 13.50 4.96
CA ALA A 164 -2.54 12.58 4.41
C ALA A 164 -2.15 12.97 2.98
N GLU A 165 -0.88 12.77 2.64
CA GLU A 165 -0.44 12.80 1.24
C GLU A 165 -0.95 11.55 0.53
N ILE A 166 -1.30 11.66 -0.75
CA ILE A 166 -1.90 10.58 -1.54
C ILE A 166 -1.09 10.34 -2.80
N ILE A 167 -0.87 9.08 -3.13
CA ILE A 167 -0.42 8.64 -4.46
C ILE A 167 -1.51 7.76 -5.06
N ASP A 168 -2.07 8.17 -6.18
CA ASP A 168 -3.00 7.35 -6.97
C ASP A 168 -2.22 6.38 -7.86
N LEU A 169 -1.99 5.15 -7.33
CA LEU A 169 -1.25 4.14 -8.07
C LEU A 169 -1.98 3.65 -9.31
N GLN A 170 -3.32 3.72 -9.39
CA GLN A 170 -4.03 3.35 -10.61
C GLN A 170 -3.70 4.30 -11.75
N ALA A 171 -3.72 5.61 -11.49
CA ALA A 171 -3.33 6.61 -12.48
C ALA A 171 -1.86 6.41 -12.92
N VAL A 172 -0.97 6.13 -11.97
CA VAL A 172 0.45 5.83 -12.24
C VAL A 172 0.60 4.62 -13.18
N PHE A 173 -0.15 3.54 -12.91
CA PHE A 173 -0.06 2.34 -13.75
C PHE A 173 -0.73 2.53 -15.11
N TYR A 174 -1.83 3.25 -15.22
CA TYR A 174 -2.42 3.60 -16.51
C TYR A 174 -1.46 4.39 -17.41
N ASP A 175 -0.68 5.30 -16.84
CA ASP A 175 0.36 6.01 -17.59
C ASP A 175 1.50 5.08 -18.01
N ALA A 176 1.91 4.16 -17.14
CA ALA A 176 2.95 3.19 -17.46
C ALA A 176 2.52 2.19 -18.55
N GLU A 177 1.26 1.75 -18.55
CA GLU A 177 0.69 0.81 -19.53
C GLU A 177 0.67 1.35 -20.95
N ARG A 178 0.73 2.68 -21.15
CA ARG A 178 0.87 3.29 -22.50
C ARG A 178 2.16 2.89 -23.20
N GLN A 179 3.18 2.48 -22.47
CA GLN A 179 4.51 2.18 -23.00
C GLN A 179 5.01 0.79 -22.62
N ILE A 180 4.45 0.19 -21.58
CA ILE A 180 4.91 -1.07 -21.02
C ILE A 180 3.75 -2.07 -21.02
N PRO A 181 3.90 -3.24 -21.64
CA PRO A 181 2.87 -4.27 -21.59
C PRO A 181 2.45 -4.61 -20.16
N PRO A 182 1.15 -4.68 -19.82
CA PRO A 182 0.64 -4.94 -18.48
C PRO A 182 1.28 -6.15 -17.79
N ALA A 183 1.50 -7.26 -18.51
CA ALA A 183 2.12 -8.47 -17.98
C ALA A 183 3.58 -8.28 -17.52
N LYS A 184 4.26 -7.19 -17.90
CA LYS A 184 5.57 -6.83 -17.37
C LYS A 184 5.49 -6.01 -16.07
N LEU A 185 4.32 -5.46 -15.77
CA LEU A 185 4.07 -4.65 -14.57
C LEU A 185 3.53 -5.49 -13.42
N ALA A 186 2.57 -6.38 -13.70
CA ALA A 186 2.08 -7.39 -12.76
C ALA A 186 1.72 -8.67 -13.50
N VAL A 187 1.78 -9.82 -12.83
CA VAL A 187 1.47 -11.12 -13.47
C VAL A 187 -0.02 -11.44 -13.39
N ASP A 188 -0.63 -11.10 -12.25
CA ASP A 188 -2.04 -11.39 -11.94
C ASP A 188 -2.90 -10.14 -11.80
N GLY A 189 -2.37 -9.00 -12.20
CA GLY A 189 -3.01 -7.68 -12.11
C GLY A 189 -2.88 -7.00 -10.75
N VAL A 190 -2.64 -7.75 -9.67
CA VAL A 190 -2.59 -7.22 -8.29
C VAL A 190 -1.17 -7.17 -7.74
N HIS A 191 -0.37 -8.21 -8.00
CA HIS A 191 0.98 -8.34 -7.47
C HIS A 191 2.03 -7.86 -8.49
N PRO A 192 2.71 -6.72 -8.21
CA PRO A 192 3.67 -6.15 -9.14
C PRO A 192 4.90 -7.03 -9.35
N THR A 193 5.44 -6.99 -10.55
CA THR A 193 6.80 -7.46 -10.85
C THR A 193 7.84 -6.55 -10.20
N ASN A 194 9.14 -6.88 -10.33
CA ASN A 194 10.22 -5.97 -9.92
C ASN A 194 10.11 -4.59 -10.57
N LEU A 195 9.65 -4.54 -11.82
CA LEU A 195 9.45 -3.28 -12.56
C LEU A 195 8.24 -2.51 -12.00
N GLY A 196 7.10 -3.19 -11.76
CA GLY A 196 5.94 -2.58 -11.12
C GLY A 196 6.28 -2.03 -9.74
N HIS A 197 7.00 -2.79 -8.91
CA HIS A 197 7.49 -2.32 -7.62
C HIS A 197 8.43 -1.12 -7.73
N LYS A 198 9.27 -1.09 -8.80
CA LYS A 198 10.13 0.06 -9.03
C LYS A 198 9.33 1.33 -9.33
N ILE A 199 8.29 1.24 -10.14
CA ILE A 199 7.41 2.37 -10.44
C ILE A 199 6.78 2.91 -9.15
N ILE A 200 6.24 2.05 -8.29
CA ILE A 200 5.69 2.46 -6.99
C ILE A 200 6.76 3.17 -6.14
N ALA A 201 7.97 2.61 -6.07
CA ALA A 201 9.07 3.21 -5.31
C ALA A 201 9.48 4.59 -5.86
N ASP A 202 9.53 4.74 -7.17
CA ASP A 202 9.88 6.01 -7.81
C ASP A 202 8.83 7.10 -7.48
N GLU A 203 7.53 6.76 -7.46
CA GLU A 203 6.48 7.70 -7.07
C GLU A 203 6.58 8.11 -5.58
N ILE A 204 6.83 7.15 -4.69
CA ILE A 204 7.07 7.45 -3.27
C ILE A 204 8.24 8.42 -3.11
N LEU A 205 9.34 8.22 -3.86
CA LEU A 205 10.52 9.08 -3.80
C LEU A 205 10.29 10.51 -4.33
N LYS A 206 9.23 10.76 -5.10
CA LYS A 206 8.82 12.12 -5.49
C LYS A 206 8.16 12.86 -4.34
N VAL A 207 7.49 12.15 -3.43
CA VAL A 207 6.75 12.70 -2.29
C VAL A 207 7.65 12.83 -1.06
N LEU A 208 8.51 11.85 -0.81
CA LEU A 208 9.45 11.83 0.31
C LEU A 208 10.75 12.57 -0.06
N LYS A 209 11.00 13.72 0.55
CA LYS A 209 12.16 14.59 0.25
C LYS A 209 12.87 15.06 1.50
#